data_1d8c9e2b4ea5bde0fcc0ead582e33606
#
_entry.id   1d8c9e2b4ea5bde0fcc0ead582e33606
#
_cell.length_a   1.000
_cell.length_b   1.000
_cell.length_c   1.000
_cell.angle_alpha   90.00
_cell.angle_beta   90.00
_cell.angle_gamma   90.00
#
_symmetry.space_group_name_H-M   'P 1'
#
loop_
_entity.id
_entity.type
_entity.pdbx_description
1 polymer ?
#
loop_
_entity_poly.entity_id
_entity_poly.type
_entity_poly.pdbx_seq_one_letter_code
_entity_poly.pdbx_strand_id
1 'polypeptide(L)'
;VIDTGGIAYRVFCPTRVVAACRPGEEVVTYTHLLIRDDAMHLFGFPSFEEREVFRLLLSVSQVGPRLALQLLSTLAPEELVRAVSSEDLERLVSVKGIGRKTAQRIVIELRDKLPGRLLPGEARPALSEREEMALRALTSKSLGFSTREAREALERLRGGDLPLEELVRRALEIIGS
;
A
#
# COMPACT_ATOMS: atom_id res chain seq x y z
N VAL A 1 16.88 10.36 3.11
CA VAL A 1 17.85 9.33 2.72
C VAL A 1 17.77 8.21 3.73
N ILE A 2 17.77 6.97 3.26
CA ILE A 2 17.76 5.75 4.09
C ILE A 2 19.07 5.02 3.83
N ASP A 3 19.83 4.76 4.89
CA ASP A 3 21.06 3.97 4.85
C ASP A 3 20.70 2.49 5.11
N THR A 4 21.26 1.60 4.29
CA THR A 4 21.04 0.14 4.38
C THR A 4 22.32 -0.61 4.69
N GLY A 5 23.26 0.01 5.43
CA GLY A 5 24.52 -0.64 5.82
C GLY A 5 25.58 -0.59 4.70
N GLY A 6 25.81 0.57 4.11
CA GLY A 6 26.85 0.82 3.10
C GLY A 6 26.36 1.48 1.82
N ILE A 7 25.05 1.42 1.55
CA ILE A 7 24.44 2.14 0.43
C ILE A 7 23.32 3.02 0.98
N ALA A 8 23.35 4.30 0.62
CA ALA A 8 22.33 5.26 1.01
C ALA A 8 21.41 5.58 -0.17
N TYR A 9 20.11 5.34 0.02
CA TYR A 9 19.09 5.57 -0.99
C TYR A 9 18.34 6.86 -0.75
N ARG A 10 18.17 7.65 -1.81
CA ARG A 10 17.20 8.76 -1.79
C ARG A 10 15.81 8.20 -2.06
N VAL A 11 14.94 8.26 -1.06
CA VAL A 11 13.56 7.77 -1.13
C VAL A 11 12.59 8.94 -1.03
N PHE A 12 11.68 9.06 -2.00
CA PHE A 12 10.61 10.06 -2.00
C PHE A 12 9.40 9.48 -1.25
N CYS A 13 9.00 10.14 -0.17
CA CYS A 13 7.88 9.68 0.67
C CYS A 13 6.81 10.78 0.78
N PRO A 14 5.56 10.42 1.13
CA PRO A 14 4.56 11.40 1.52
C PRO A 14 5.07 12.27 2.67
N THR A 15 4.75 13.56 2.64
CA THR A 15 5.29 14.55 3.62
C THR A 15 5.02 14.14 5.07
N ARG A 16 3.84 13.57 5.34
CA ARG A 16 3.48 13.09 6.68
C ARG A 16 4.39 11.96 7.20
N VAL A 17 4.85 11.08 6.29
CA VAL A 17 5.79 9.99 6.63
C VAL A 17 7.15 10.57 6.99
N VAL A 18 7.64 11.51 6.16
CA VAL A 18 8.94 12.18 6.44
C VAL A 18 8.90 12.93 7.77
N ALA A 19 7.78 13.59 8.08
CA ALA A 19 7.62 14.34 9.34
C ALA A 19 7.61 13.44 10.59
N ALA A 20 7.23 12.18 10.45
CA ALA A 20 7.21 11.21 11.54
C ALA A 20 8.56 10.52 11.77
N CYS A 21 9.49 10.56 10.80
CA CYS A 21 10.80 9.92 10.91
C CYS A 21 11.80 10.85 11.61
N ARG A 22 12.67 10.28 12.44
CA ARG A 22 13.79 10.96 13.06
C ARG A 22 15.11 10.45 12.50
N PRO A 23 16.12 11.32 12.33
CA PRO A 23 17.45 10.88 11.94
C PRO A 23 18.04 9.88 12.94
N GLY A 24 18.59 8.77 12.43
CA GLY A 24 19.17 7.70 13.22
C GLY A 24 18.20 6.62 13.71
N GLU A 25 16.91 6.77 13.44
CA GLU A 25 15.93 5.71 13.71
C GLU A 25 15.92 4.67 12.59
N GLU A 26 15.73 3.42 12.97
CA GLU A 26 15.52 2.32 12.03
C GLU A 26 14.08 2.38 11.51
N VAL A 27 13.92 2.30 10.19
CA VAL A 27 12.62 2.37 9.53
C VAL A 27 12.45 1.26 8.52
N VAL A 28 11.26 0.70 8.44
CA VAL A 28 10.85 -0.20 7.36
C VAL A 28 9.98 0.58 6.39
N THR A 29 10.30 0.50 5.10
CA THR A 29 9.51 1.17 4.06
C THR A 29 9.23 0.24 2.89
N TYR A 30 7.99 0.27 2.39
CA TYR A 30 7.57 -0.43 1.19
C TYR A 30 7.85 0.45 -0.01
N THR A 31 8.70 -0.02 -0.91
CA THR A 31 9.19 0.82 -2.00
C THR A 31 8.54 0.51 -3.34
N HIS A 32 8.48 1.54 -4.19
CA HIS A 32 8.15 1.46 -5.61
C HIS A 32 9.28 2.12 -6.41
N LEU A 33 9.92 1.34 -7.28
CA LEU A 33 10.96 1.84 -8.19
C LEU A 33 10.32 2.28 -9.50
N LEU A 34 10.57 3.52 -9.90
CA LEU A 34 10.19 4.06 -11.19
C LEU A 34 11.45 4.44 -11.97
N ILE A 35 11.59 3.89 -13.16
CA ILE A 35 12.68 4.21 -14.08
C ILE A 35 12.10 5.07 -15.20
N ARG A 36 12.58 6.29 -15.33
CA ARG A 36 12.22 7.22 -16.42
C ARG A 36 13.44 8.05 -16.81
N ASP A 37 13.59 8.27 -18.10
CA ASP A 37 14.63 9.15 -18.67
C ASP A 37 16.03 8.83 -18.10
N ASP A 38 16.39 7.55 -18.05
CA ASP A 38 17.63 7.00 -17.48
C ASP A 38 17.87 7.32 -15.99
N ALA A 39 16.85 7.82 -15.29
CA ALA A 39 16.90 8.06 -13.85
C ALA A 39 16.04 7.06 -13.07
N MET A 40 16.59 6.58 -11.96
CA MET A 40 15.89 5.73 -11.01
C MET A 40 15.32 6.57 -9.87
N HIS A 41 14.01 6.52 -9.69
CA HIS A 41 13.32 7.18 -8.59
C HIS A 41 12.70 6.14 -7.67
N LEU A 42 13.08 6.18 -6.40
CA LEU A 42 12.57 5.29 -5.38
C LEU A 42 11.53 6.04 -4.52
N PHE A 43 10.33 5.50 -4.47
CA PHE A 43 9.22 6.01 -3.65
C PHE A 43 9.00 5.07 -2.47
N GLY A 44 8.81 5.60 -1.27
CA GLY A 44 8.68 4.82 -0.04
C GLY A 44 7.41 5.14 0.72
N PHE A 45 6.80 4.12 1.30
CA PHE A 45 5.53 4.16 2.00
C PHE A 45 5.60 3.35 3.29
N PRO A 46 4.86 3.74 4.35
CA PRO A 46 4.89 3.04 5.63
C PRO A 46 4.17 1.69 5.59
N SER A 47 3.30 1.46 4.60
CA SER A 47 2.56 0.21 4.46
C SER A 47 2.50 -0.26 3.01
N PHE A 48 2.25 -1.54 2.84
CA PHE A 48 2.01 -2.15 1.54
C PHE A 48 0.78 -1.54 0.85
N GLU A 49 -0.27 -1.33 1.61
CA GLU A 49 -1.55 -0.77 1.13
C GLU A 49 -1.33 0.62 0.54
N GLU A 50 -0.58 1.49 1.21
CA GLU A 50 -0.30 2.83 0.72
C GLU A 50 0.54 2.80 -0.57
N ARG A 51 1.51 1.89 -0.64
CA ARG A 51 2.26 1.67 -1.88
C ARG A 51 1.34 1.22 -3.02
N GLU A 52 0.38 0.34 -2.77
CA GLU A 52 -0.59 -0.10 -3.79
C GLU A 52 -1.51 1.04 -4.23
N VAL A 53 -1.97 1.89 -3.30
CA VAL A 53 -2.73 3.09 -3.65
C VAL A 53 -1.91 4.02 -4.54
N PHE A 54 -0.62 4.21 -4.23
CA PHE A 54 0.28 4.98 -5.09
C PHE A 54 0.38 4.39 -6.50
N ARG A 55 0.54 3.07 -6.62
CA ARG A 55 0.57 2.38 -7.92
C ARG A 55 -0.72 2.55 -8.71
N LEU A 56 -1.86 2.46 -8.04
CA LEU A 56 -3.17 2.71 -8.65
C LEU A 56 -3.27 4.14 -9.15
N LEU A 57 -2.84 5.13 -8.37
CA LEU A 57 -2.80 6.53 -8.80
C LEU A 57 -1.94 6.73 -10.05
N LEU A 58 -0.78 6.06 -10.15
CA LEU A 58 0.08 6.13 -11.34
C LEU A 58 -0.57 5.51 -12.59
N SER A 59 -1.57 4.65 -12.44
CA SER A 59 -2.32 4.08 -13.56
C SER A 59 -3.40 5.02 -14.11
N VAL A 60 -3.64 6.15 -13.44
CA VAL A 60 -4.59 7.17 -13.88
C VAL A 60 -3.91 8.10 -14.87
N SER A 61 -4.55 8.33 -16.02
CA SER A 61 -4.05 9.24 -17.03
C SER A 61 -3.81 10.65 -16.47
N GLN A 62 -2.64 11.22 -16.77
CA GLN A 62 -2.18 12.54 -16.29
C GLN A 62 -1.90 12.63 -14.77
N VAL A 63 -1.94 11.54 -14.04
CA VAL A 63 -1.48 11.48 -12.66
C VAL A 63 -0.05 10.94 -12.64
N GLY A 64 0.91 11.83 -12.52
CA GLY A 64 2.32 11.46 -12.36
C GLY A 64 2.73 11.26 -10.90
N PRO A 65 3.97 10.80 -10.68
CA PRO A 65 4.46 10.47 -9.33
C PRO A 65 4.39 11.63 -8.33
N ARG A 66 4.66 12.85 -8.79
CA ARG A 66 4.58 14.05 -7.93
C ARG A 66 3.16 14.31 -7.46
N LEU A 67 2.18 14.17 -8.35
CA LEU A 67 0.79 14.38 -8.02
C LEU A 67 0.24 13.26 -7.13
N ALA A 68 0.63 12.02 -7.40
CA ALA A 68 0.30 10.87 -6.56
C ALA A 68 0.86 11.00 -5.12
N LEU A 69 2.13 11.44 -4.98
CA LEU A 69 2.70 11.76 -3.67
C LEU A 69 1.99 12.92 -2.97
N GLN A 70 1.60 13.95 -3.73
CA GLN A 70 0.87 15.10 -3.18
C GLN A 70 -0.50 14.67 -2.63
N LEU A 71 -1.21 13.79 -3.35
CA LEU A 71 -2.46 13.19 -2.88
C LEU A 71 -2.24 12.45 -1.55
N LEU A 72 -1.28 11.52 -1.49
CA LEU A 72 -0.99 10.73 -0.29
C LEU A 72 -0.32 11.52 0.83
N SER A 73 0.20 12.72 0.56
CA SER A 73 0.68 13.66 1.58
C SER A 73 -0.47 14.43 2.24
N THR A 74 -1.57 14.64 1.49
CA THR A 74 -2.72 15.46 1.94
C THR A 74 -3.86 14.60 2.47
N LEU A 75 -4.10 13.46 1.84
CA LEU A 75 -5.15 12.51 2.19
C LEU A 75 -4.52 11.19 2.65
N ALA A 76 -4.98 10.69 3.80
CA ALA A 76 -4.66 9.31 4.16
C ALA A 76 -5.22 8.34 3.10
N PRO A 77 -4.62 7.14 2.92
CA PRO A 77 -5.11 6.17 1.93
C PRO A 77 -6.62 5.90 2.04
N GLU A 78 -7.11 5.76 3.26
CA GLU A 78 -8.53 5.48 3.55
C GLU A 78 -9.44 6.67 3.16
N GLU A 79 -8.96 7.90 3.38
CA GLU A 79 -9.70 9.11 2.97
C GLU A 79 -9.76 9.23 1.45
N LEU A 80 -8.64 8.93 0.76
CA LEU A 80 -8.59 8.94 -0.70
C LEU A 80 -9.54 7.89 -1.29
N VAL A 81 -9.48 6.67 -0.78
CA VAL A 81 -10.37 5.57 -1.20
C VAL A 81 -11.83 5.94 -0.96
N ARG A 82 -12.15 6.52 0.20
CA ARG A 82 -13.49 7.01 0.52
C ARG A 82 -13.94 8.09 -0.46
N ALA A 83 -13.11 9.08 -0.73
CA ALA A 83 -13.42 10.16 -1.66
C ALA A 83 -13.68 9.63 -3.08
N VAL A 84 -12.93 8.64 -3.54
CA VAL A 84 -13.15 7.99 -4.84
C VAL A 84 -14.46 7.18 -4.83
N SER A 85 -14.72 6.41 -3.79
CA SER A 85 -15.91 5.55 -3.71
C SER A 85 -17.22 6.34 -3.57
N SER A 86 -17.18 7.49 -2.88
CA SER A 86 -18.33 8.39 -2.71
C SER A 86 -18.40 9.48 -3.79
N GLU A 87 -17.50 9.48 -4.77
CA GLU A 87 -17.39 10.48 -5.84
C GLU A 87 -17.23 11.92 -5.28
N ASP A 88 -16.56 12.06 -4.12
CA ASP A 88 -16.32 13.36 -3.48
C ASP A 88 -15.23 14.13 -4.22
N LEU A 89 -15.65 14.83 -5.28
CA LEU A 89 -14.75 15.63 -6.10
C LEU A 89 -14.15 16.81 -5.33
N GLU A 90 -14.90 17.39 -4.40
CA GLU A 90 -14.44 18.55 -3.62
C GLU A 90 -13.27 18.18 -2.73
N ARG A 91 -13.31 17.00 -2.11
CA ARG A 91 -12.20 16.48 -1.31
C ARG A 91 -10.94 16.28 -2.16
N LEU A 92 -11.07 15.76 -3.38
CA LEU A 92 -9.94 15.58 -4.29
C LEU A 92 -9.39 16.91 -4.80
N VAL A 93 -10.24 17.87 -5.13
CA VAL A 93 -9.87 19.21 -5.60
C VAL A 93 -9.17 20.03 -4.51
N SER A 94 -9.43 19.75 -3.24
CA SER A 94 -8.72 20.40 -2.12
C SER A 94 -7.22 20.15 -2.13
N VAL A 95 -6.75 19.12 -2.85
CA VAL A 95 -5.34 18.80 -3.00
C VAL A 95 -4.68 19.70 -4.03
N LYS A 96 -3.63 20.40 -3.64
CA LYS A 96 -2.90 21.33 -4.53
C LYS A 96 -2.45 20.61 -5.80
N GLY A 97 -2.80 21.16 -6.95
CA GLY A 97 -2.44 20.61 -8.27
C GLY A 97 -3.50 19.70 -8.88
N ILE A 98 -4.63 19.47 -8.18
CA ILE A 98 -5.75 18.72 -8.70
C ILE A 98 -6.90 19.67 -9.04
N GLY A 99 -7.17 19.79 -10.34
CA GLY A 99 -8.36 20.46 -10.85
C GLY A 99 -9.56 19.51 -10.98
N ARG A 100 -10.74 20.07 -11.18
CA ARG A 100 -12.01 19.31 -11.29
C ARG A 100 -11.93 18.20 -12.35
N LYS A 101 -11.30 18.46 -13.50
CA LYS A 101 -11.13 17.46 -14.57
C LYS A 101 -10.23 16.28 -14.13
N THR A 102 -9.15 16.55 -13.40
CA THR A 102 -8.26 15.52 -12.86
C THR A 102 -8.95 14.73 -11.76
N ALA A 103 -9.71 15.39 -10.87
CA ALA A 103 -10.49 14.73 -9.83
C ALA A 103 -11.53 13.77 -10.44
N GLN A 104 -12.29 14.21 -11.43
CA GLN A 104 -13.26 13.36 -12.13
C GLN A 104 -12.59 12.14 -12.76
N ARG A 105 -11.42 12.33 -13.40
CA ARG A 105 -10.66 11.23 -13.99
C ARG A 105 -10.17 10.24 -12.93
N ILE A 106 -9.66 10.72 -11.81
CA ILE A 106 -9.25 9.87 -10.69
C ILE A 106 -10.43 9.00 -10.23
N VAL A 107 -11.61 9.58 -10.05
CA VAL A 107 -12.81 8.84 -9.67
C VAL A 107 -13.16 7.78 -10.69
N ILE A 108 -13.29 8.15 -11.96
CA ILE A 108 -13.71 7.24 -13.03
C ILE A 108 -12.71 6.08 -13.20
N GLU A 109 -11.41 6.39 -13.27
CA GLU A 109 -10.40 5.37 -13.58
C GLU A 109 -10.02 4.51 -12.35
N LEU A 110 -10.20 4.99 -11.11
CA LEU A 110 -9.89 4.22 -9.90
C LEU A 110 -11.06 3.46 -9.34
N ARG A 111 -12.31 3.91 -9.52
CA ARG A 111 -13.49 3.28 -8.93
C ARG A 111 -13.51 1.77 -9.16
N ASP A 112 -13.28 1.35 -10.40
CA ASP A 112 -13.30 -0.07 -10.78
C ASP A 112 -12.00 -0.82 -10.45
N LYS A 113 -10.93 -0.09 -10.12
CA LYS A 113 -9.61 -0.65 -9.80
C LYS A 113 -9.34 -0.76 -8.31
N LEU A 114 -10.15 -0.08 -7.47
CA LEU A 114 -9.97 -0.15 -6.04
C LEU A 114 -10.28 -1.57 -5.55
N PRO A 115 -9.31 -2.29 -4.99
CA PRO A 115 -9.57 -3.59 -4.39
C PRO A 115 -10.56 -3.42 -3.25
N GLY A 116 -11.52 -4.34 -3.08
CA GLY A 116 -12.52 -4.30 -2.01
C GLY A 116 -11.92 -4.12 -0.62
N ARG A 117 -10.71 -4.62 -0.40
CA ARG A 117 -9.93 -4.47 0.85
C ARG A 117 -9.54 -3.02 1.20
N LEU A 118 -9.57 -2.10 0.24
CA LEU A 118 -9.30 -0.68 0.45
C LEU A 118 -10.59 0.14 0.62
N LEU A 119 -11.77 -0.48 0.47
CA LEU A 119 -13.06 0.21 0.62
C LEU A 119 -13.35 0.51 2.11
N PRO A 120 -13.90 1.70 2.42
CA PRO A 120 -14.34 2.04 3.77
C PRO A 120 -15.44 1.06 4.22
N GLY A 121 -15.21 0.36 5.29
CA GLY A 121 -16.12 -0.68 5.82
C GLY A 121 -15.52 -2.09 5.81
N GLU A 122 -14.52 -2.34 5.00
CA GLU A 122 -13.68 -3.53 5.06
C GLU A 122 -12.27 -3.19 5.61
N ALA A 123 -12.21 -2.38 6.66
CA ALA A 123 -10.98 -2.24 7.44
C ALA A 123 -10.71 -3.60 8.09
N ARG A 124 -10.09 -4.50 7.32
CA ARG A 124 -9.54 -5.73 7.88
C ARG A 124 -8.49 -5.31 8.89
N PRO A 125 -8.60 -5.72 10.14
CA PRO A 125 -7.63 -5.35 11.15
C PRO A 125 -6.22 -5.69 10.63
N ALA A 126 -5.26 -4.81 10.89
CA ALA A 126 -3.86 -5.05 10.54
C ALA A 126 -3.47 -6.48 10.95
N LEU A 127 -2.71 -7.15 10.10
CA LEU A 127 -2.18 -8.46 10.45
C LEU A 127 -1.28 -8.29 11.69
N SER A 128 -1.41 -9.17 12.65
CA SER A 128 -0.44 -9.25 13.76
C SER A 128 0.95 -9.57 13.20
N GLU A 129 2.00 -9.31 13.97
CA GLU A 129 3.37 -9.67 13.56
C GLU A 129 3.49 -11.14 13.14
N ARG A 130 2.79 -12.04 13.84
CA ARG A 130 2.75 -13.47 13.50
C ARG A 130 2.06 -13.74 12.16
N GLU A 131 0.94 -13.08 11.90
CA GLU A 131 0.22 -13.19 10.63
C GLU A 131 1.03 -12.60 9.47
N GLU A 132 1.78 -11.52 9.71
CA GLU A 132 2.70 -10.98 8.70
C GLU A 132 3.87 -11.93 8.40
N MET A 133 4.45 -12.56 9.43
CA MET A 133 5.47 -13.58 9.24
C MET A 133 4.93 -14.80 8.49
N ALA A 134 3.72 -15.25 8.81
CA ALA A 134 3.05 -16.33 8.10
C ALA A 134 2.76 -15.96 6.65
N LEU A 135 2.31 -14.75 6.38
CA LEU A 135 2.09 -14.23 5.02
C LEU A 135 3.39 -14.24 4.20
N ARG A 136 4.50 -13.78 4.78
CA ARG A 136 5.82 -13.82 4.13
C ARG A 136 6.28 -15.24 3.83
N ALA A 137 6.05 -16.18 4.75
CA ALA A 137 6.40 -17.59 4.56
C ALA A 137 5.60 -18.21 3.40
N LEU A 138 4.28 -17.99 3.37
CA LEU A 138 3.38 -18.52 2.34
C LEU A 138 3.66 -17.93 0.94
N THR A 139 4.02 -16.65 0.88
CA THR A 139 4.35 -15.96 -0.38
C THR A 139 5.81 -16.09 -0.79
N SER A 140 6.62 -16.84 -0.03
CA SER A 140 8.02 -17.11 -0.37
C SER A 140 8.15 -17.86 -1.69
N LYS A 141 9.33 -17.73 -2.34
CA LYS A 141 9.61 -18.47 -3.60
C LYS A 141 9.48 -19.98 -3.47
N SER A 142 9.64 -20.51 -2.26
CA SER A 142 9.57 -21.96 -2.00
C SER A 142 8.14 -22.49 -1.97
N LEU A 143 7.16 -21.70 -1.52
CA LEU A 143 5.75 -22.08 -1.46
C LEU A 143 4.94 -21.48 -2.62
N GLY A 144 5.28 -20.29 -3.08
CA GLY A 144 4.78 -19.72 -4.33
C GLY A 144 3.33 -19.27 -4.36
N PHE A 145 2.64 -19.22 -3.22
CA PHE A 145 1.26 -18.76 -3.17
C PHE A 145 1.14 -17.26 -3.41
N SER A 146 0.04 -16.86 -4.03
CA SER A 146 -0.24 -15.43 -4.20
C SER A 146 -0.54 -14.78 -2.84
N THR A 147 -0.23 -13.48 -2.72
CA THR A 147 -0.54 -12.70 -1.52
C THR A 147 -2.03 -12.72 -1.18
N ARG A 148 -2.89 -12.86 -2.20
CA ARG A 148 -4.35 -12.95 -2.02
C ARG A 148 -4.75 -14.26 -1.35
N GLU A 149 -4.32 -15.38 -1.88
CA GLU A 149 -4.64 -16.74 -1.34
C GLU A 149 -4.12 -16.87 0.08
N ALA A 150 -2.86 -16.49 0.31
CA ALA A 150 -2.24 -16.55 1.63
C ALA A 150 -3.00 -15.67 2.65
N ARG A 151 -3.42 -14.48 2.26
CA ARG A 151 -4.16 -13.57 3.13
C ARG A 151 -5.57 -14.07 3.43
N GLU A 152 -6.30 -14.57 2.44
CA GLU A 152 -7.63 -15.17 2.63
C GLU A 152 -7.59 -16.38 3.58
N ALA A 153 -6.56 -17.22 3.47
CA ALA A 153 -6.37 -18.35 4.37
C ALA A 153 -6.10 -17.89 5.82
N LEU A 154 -5.21 -16.92 6.01
CA LEU A 154 -4.89 -16.36 7.33
C LEU A 154 -6.11 -15.68 7.98
N GLU A 155 -6.97 -15.05 7.21
CA GLU A 155 -8.20 -14.44 7.72
C GLU A 155 -9.20 -15.46 8.26
N ARG A 156 -9.31 -16.61 7.62
CA ARG A 156 -10.17 -17.72 8.12
C ARG A 156 -9.67 -18.29 9.45
N LEU A 157 -8.39 -18.08 9.77
CA LEU A 157 -7.75 -18.57 10.99
C LEU A 157 -7.72 -17.50 12.11
N ARG A 158 -8.22 -16.30 11.84
CA ARG A 158 -8.28 -15.21 12.82
C ARG A 158 -9.13 -15.58 14.04
N GLY A 159 -8.63 -15.16 15.21
CA GLY A 159 -9.27 -15.40 16.49
C GLY A 159 -8.68 -16.54 17.32
N GLY A 160 -7.78 -17.33 16.75
CA GLY A 160 -6.97 -18.32 17.49
C GLY A 160 -5.59 -17.75 17.80
N ASP A 161 -5.14 -17.83 19.07
CA ASP A 161 -3.74 -17.50 19.43
C ASP A 161 -2.84 -18.69 19.02
N LEU A 162 -2.68 -18.88 17.71
CA LEU A 162 -1.91 -19.99 17.14
C LEU A 162 -0.43 -19.60 17.05
N PRO A 163 0.50 -20.53 17.37
CA PRO A 163 1.92 -20.37 17.07
C PRO A 163 2.13 -20.21 15.56
N LEU A 164 3.22 -19.51 15.15
CA LEU A 164 3.53 -19.23 13.76
C LEU A 164 3.52 -20.50 12.86
N GLU A 165 4.14 -21.58 13.34
CA GLU A 165 4.21 -22.85 12.58
C GLU A 165 2.83 -23.45 12.32
N GLU A 166 1.98 -23.43 13.34
CA GLU A 166 0.61 -23.95 13.25
C GLU A 166 -0.26 -23.07 12.36
N LEU A 167 -0.04 -21.76 12.42
CA LEU A 167 -0.74 -20.78 11.56
C LEU A 167 -0.39 -21.01 10.08
N VAL A 168 0.89 -21.20 9.77
CA VAL A 168 1.34 -21.51 8.40
C VAL A 168 0.81 -22.86 7.93
N ARG A 169 0.86 -23.90 8.78
CA ARG A 169 0.37 -25.25 8.45
C ARG A 169 -1.12 -25.23 8.09
N ARG A 170 -1.96 -24.64 8.92
CA ARG A 170 -3.40 -24.54 8.67
C ARG A 170 -3.74 -23.66 7.46
N ALA A 171 -2.98 -22.60 7.24
CA ALA A 171 -3.16 -21.79 6.05
C ALA A 171 -2.89 -22.62 4.78
N LEU A 172 -1.85 -23.46 4.78
CA LEU A 172 -1.56 -24.38 3.67
C LEU A 172 -2.68 -25.39 3.41
N GLU A 173 -3.29 -25.93 4.47
CA GLU A 173 -4.44 -26.84 4.36
C GLU A 173 -5.65 -26.14 3.71
N ILE A 174 -5.89 -24.87 4.05
CA ILE A 174 -6.98 -24.06 3.47
C ILE A 174 -6.72 -23.72 2.00
N ILE A 175 -5.47 -23.40 1.64
CA ILE A 175 -5.13 -23.03 0.25
C ILE A 175 -5.12 -24.25 -0.67
N GLY A 176 -4.79 -25.44 -0.12
CA GLY A 176 -4.70 -26.69 -0.89
C GLY A 176 -6.01 -27.45 -1.02
N SER A 177 -7.10 -26.97 -0.39
CA SER A 177 -8.44 -27.59 -0.46
C SER A 177 -9.32 -26.89 -1.49
#